data_a919e00ae23affc6e675e5d03114bf1f
#
_entry.id   a919e00ae23affc6e675e5d03114bf1f
#
_cell.length_a   1.000
_cell.length_b   1.000
_cell.length_c   1.000
_cell.angle_alpha   90.00
_cell.angle_beta   90.00
_cell.angle_gamma   90.00
#
_symmetry.space_group_name_H-M   'P 1'
#
loop_
_entity.id
_entity.type
_entity.pdbx_description
1 polymer ?
#
loop_
_entity_poly.entity_id
_entity_poly.type
_entity_poly.pdbx_seq_one_letter_code
_entity_poly.pdbx_strand_id
1 'polypeptide(L)'
;MNLVHTPNANRLHIALFGKRNSGKSSLINALTGQDTALVSDTPGTTTDPVQKAMEIHGIGPCLFIDTPGFDDEGELGNRRIERTWKAVEKTDIALLLCAGGGSAEETGEPDFTEELHWLEQLKAKNIPTILLINKADIRKNTASLAIRIKETFGSQPIPVSAKEKTGVELIRQAILEKLPEDFDQQSITGNLVTEGDLVLLVMPQDIQAPKGRLILPQVQTIRELLDKKCLIMSCTTDKLRETLQALSRPPKLIITDSQVFKTVYE
;
A
#
# COMPACT_ATOMS: atom_id res chain seq x y z
N MET A 1 -12.70 -16.28 6.89
CA MET A 1 -12.96 -15.62 5.60
C MET A 1 -11.61 -15.33 4.99
N ASN A 2 -11.14 -16.17 4.08
CA ASN A 2 -9.84 -15.97 3.45
C ASN A 2 -10.01 -14.95 2.33
N LEU A 3 -9.43 -13.79 2.54
CA LEU A 3 -9.21 -12.81 1.50
C LEU A 3 -8.36 -13.44 0.41
N VAL A 4 -8.84 -13.36 -0.82
CA VAL A 4 -8.08 -13.74 -1.99
C VAL A 4 -6.76 -12.96 -1.95
N HIS A 5 -5.67 -13.69 -1.80
CA HIS A 5 -4.33 -13.11 -1.68
C HIS A 5 -3.93 -12.47 -3.00
N THR A 6 -4.07 -11.15 -3.11
CA THR A 6 -3.23 -10.42 -4.05
C THR A 6 -1.78 -10.74 -3.68
N PRO A 7 -0.95 -11.25 -4.60
CA PRO A 7 0.44 -11.52 -4.30
C PRO A 7 1.09 -10.26 -3.68
N ASN A 8 1.93 -10.44 -2.65
CA ASN A 8 2.56 -9.29 -2.00
C ASN A 8 3.35 -8.43 -3.00
N ALA A 9 3.88 -9.03 -4.06
CA ALA A 9 4.59 -8.32 -5.13
C ALA A 9 3.75 -7.27 -5.88
N ASN A 10 2.42 -7.36 -5.85
CA ASN A 10 1.53 -6.45 -6.56
C ASN A 10 0.85 -5.43 -5.62
N ARG A 11 1.34 -5.28 -4.40
CA ARG A 11 0.84 -4.34 -3.41
C ARG A 11 1.80 -3.17 -3.26
N LEU A 12 1.26 -1.98 -3.03
CA LEU A 12 2.08 -0.85 -2.61
C LEU A 12 2.61 -1.10 -1.19
N HIS A 13 3.91 -1.22 -1.03
CA HIS A 13 4.55 -1.43 0.26
C HIS A 13 4.84 -0.09 0.93
N ILE A 14 4.14 0.18 2.02
CA ILE A 14 4.27 1.42 2.78
C ILE A 14 4.87 1.08 4.14
N ALA A 15 6.12 1.48 4.39
CA ALA A 15 6.76 1.23 5.66
C ALA A 15 6.77 2.46 6.57
N LEU A 16 6.55 2.24 7.86
CA LEU A 16 6.59 3.28 8.88
C LEU A 16 7.91 3.25 9.63
N PHE A 17 8.62 4.37 9.61
CA PHE A 17 9.89 4.57 10.28
C PHE A 17 9.75 5.60 11.40
N GLY A 18 10.53 5.48 12.46
CA GLY A 18 10.52 6.42 13.57
C GLY A 18 10.98 5.79 14.88
N LYS A 19 11.29 6.63 15.85
CA LYS A 19 11.73 6.22 17.19
C LYS A 19 10.70 5.32 17.88
N ARG A 20 11.13 4.62 18.91
CA ARG A 20 10.23 3.85 19.78
C ARG A 20 9.15 4.78 20.34
N ASN A 21 7.96 4.27 20.53
CA ASN A 21 6.80 5.01 21.05
C ASN A 21 6.38 6.24 20.22
N SER A 22 6.90 6.44 19.00
CA SER A 22 6.41 7.48 18.08
C SER A 22 4.98 7.25 17.61
N GLY A 23 4.43 6.05 17.83
CA GLY A 23 3.05 5.68 17.51
C GLY A 23 2.87 5.06 16.13
N LYS A 24 3.90 4.41 15.56
CA LYS A 24 3.85 3.71 14.25
C LYS A 24 2.69 2.72 14.19
N SER A 25 2.66 1.75 15.09
CA SER A 25 1.60 0.73 15.13
C SER A 25 0.21 1.33 15.35
N SER A 26 0.10 2.37 16.18
CA SER A 26 -1.17 3.09 16.38
C SER A 26 -1.61 3.80 15.10
N LEU A 27 -0.67 4.38 14.36
CA LEU A 27 -0.97 5.05 13.10
C LEU A 27 -1.38 4.06 12.02
N ILE A 28 -0.74 2.89 11.93
CA ILE A 28 -1.19 1.80 11.05
C ILE A 28 -2.64 1.41 11.40
N ASN A 29 -2.95 1.25 12.69
CA ASN A 29 -4.32 0.93 13.10
C ASN A 29 -5.31 2.03 12.72
N ALA A 30 -4.93 3.30 12.85
CA ALA A 30 -5.77 4.42 12.45
C ALA A 30 -6.00 4.47 10.93
N LEU A 31 -4.96 4.21 10.14
CA LEU A 31 -5.03 4.15 8.68
C LEU A 31 -5.87 2.97 8.20
N THR A 32 -5.76 1.80 8.87
CA THR A 32 -6.42 0.56 8.48
C THR A 32 -7.79 0.36 9.11
N GLY A 33 -8.10 1.02 10.22
CA GLY A 33 -9.30 0.79 11.04
C GLY A 33 -10.53 1.63 10.68
N GLN A 34 -10.50 2.42 9.62
CA GLN A 34 -11.67 3.16 9.17
C GLN A 34 -12.22 2.54 7.88
N ASP A 35 -13.29 1.80 8.00
CA ASP A 35 -14.29 1.44 7.01
C ASP A 35 -14.05 0.30 6.00
N THR A 36 -12.93 -0.38 6.00
CA THR A 36 -12.87 -1.66 5.26
C THR A 36 -11.93 -2.64 5.96
N ALA A 37 -12.44 -3.25 6.98
CA ALA A 37 -11.77 -4.34 7.65
C ALA A 37 -11.70 -5.56 6.72
N LEU A 38 -10.55 -5.78 6.14
CA LEU A 38 -10.08 -7.10 5.82
C LEU A 38 -8.61 -7.16 6.22
N VAL A 39 -8.39 -7.11 7.51
CA VAL A 39 -7.08 -7.36 8.12
C VAL A 39 -6.83 -8.86 8.04
N SER A 40 -5.97 -9.27 7.16
CA SER A 40 -5.32 -10.57 7.25
C SER A 40 -4.14 -10.41 8.19
N ASP A 41 -4.34 -10.73 9.46
CA ASP A 41 -3.24 -11.08 10.33
C ASP A 41 -2.70 -12.42 9.83
N THR A 42 -1.69 -12.38 8.97
CA THR A 42 -0.86 -13.56 8.74
C THR A 42 0.12 -13.62 9.92
N PRO A 43 -0.02 -14.55 10.88
CA PRO A 43 0.98 -14.77 11.90
C PRO A 43 2.16 -15.45 11.21
N GLY A 44 3.10 -14.67 10.73
CA GLY A 44 4.46 -15.13 10.47
C GLY A 44 5.19 -15.20 11.80
N THR A 45 5.90 -16.29 12.02
CA THR A 45 6.79 -16.56 13.15
C THR A 45 7.38 -15.29 13.77
N THR A 46 7.42 -15.24 15.09
CA THR A 46 7.77 -14.19 16.07
C THR A 46 8.97 -13.27 15.77
N THR A 47 9.44 -13.19 14.54
CA THR A 47 10.66 -12.48 14.12
C THR A 47 10.45 -11.51 12.95
N ASP A 48 9.33 -11.53 12.23
CA ASP A 48 9.11 -10.66 11.06
C ASP A 48 8.37 -9.37 11.43
N PRO A 49 8.64 -8.25 10.73
CA PRO A 49 7.87 -7.01 10.89
C PRO A 49 6.37 -7.30 10.70
N VAL A 50 5.55 -6.71 11.56
CA VAL A 50 4.09 -6.88 11.46
C VAL A 50 3.63 -6.24 10.15
N GLN A 51 3.04 -7.05 9.29
CA GLN A 51 2.53 -6.60 8.00
C GLN A 51 1.00 -6.58 8.03
N LYS A 52 0.41 -5.47 7.62
CA LYS A 52 -1.04 -5.32 7.49
C LYS A 52 -1.42 -4.98 6.07
N ALA A 53 -2.14 -5.91 5.45
CA ALA A 53 -2.66 -5.71 4.11
C ALA A 53 -4.01 -4.99 4.16
N MET A 54 -4.21 -3.99 3.31
CA MET A 54 -5.48 -3.30 3.13
C MET A 54 -5.63 -2.76 1.72
N GLU A 55 -6.85 -2.40 1.37
CA GLU A 55 -7.15 -1.66 0.16
C GLU A 55 -7.43 -0.20 0.51
N ILE A 56 -6.71 0.72 -0.12
CA ILE A 56 -6.92 2.17 0.03
C ILE A 56 -7.66 2.66 -1.21
N HIS A 57 -8.82 3.30 -0.98
CA HIS A 57 -9.58 3.90 -2.08
C HIS A 57 -8.73 4.92 -2.86
N GLY A 58 -8.67 4.74 -4.19
CA GLY A 58 -7.86 5.57 -5.08
C GLY A 58 -6.40 5.13 -5.24
N ILE A 59 -5.89 4.21 -4.39
CA ILE A 59 -4.53 3.68 -4.46
C ILE A 59 -4.53 2.19 -4.83
N GLY A 60 -5.51 1.43 -4.33
CA GLY A 60 -5.59 -0.02 -4.50
C GLY A 60 -4.99 -0.82 -3.34
N PRO A 61 -4.52 -2.05 -3.60
CA PRO A 61 -4.02 -2.94 -2.56
C PRO A 61 -2.66 -2.46 -2.02
N CYS A 62 -2.60 -2.23 -0.70
CA CYS A 62 -1.42 -1.79 0.03
C CYS A 62 -0.99 -2.81 1.07
N LEU A 63 0.28 -2.78 1.43
CA LEU A 63 0.87 -3.54 2.53
C LEU A 63 1.60 -2.57 3.45
N PHE A 64 1.06 -2.33 4.65
CA PHE A 64 1.73 -1.57 5.67
C PHE A 64 2.73 -2.43 6.43
N ILE A 65 3.94 -1.92 6.59
CA ILE A 65 5.05 -2.59 7.27
C ILE A 65 5.38 -1.78 8.53
N ASP A 66 5.12 -2.36 9.71
CA ASP A 66 5.54 -1.76 10.99
C ASP A 66 7.00 -2.10 11.25
N THR A 67 7.86 -1.09 11.28
CA THR A 67 9.27 -1.30 11.56
C THR A 67 9.57 -1.16 13.06
N PRO A 68 10.56 -1.88 13.61
CA PRO A 68 11.06 -1.60 14.95
C PRO A 68 11.50 -0.14 15.11
N GLY A 69 11.44 0.40 16.33
CA GLY A 69 12.07 1.69 16.64
C GLY A 69 13.58 1.62 16.41
N PHE A 70 14.16 2.68 15.90
CA PHE A 70 15.59 2.72 15.56
C PHE A 70 16.50 3.28 16.66
N ASP A 71 15.94 3.62 17.81
CA ASP A 71 16.59 4.17 18.99
C ASP A 71 16.90 3.11 20.07
N ASP A 72 16.89 1.83 19.72
CA ASP A 72 17.21 0.74 20.65
C ASP A 72 18.71 0.43 20.66
N GLU A 73 19.32 0.44 21.87
CA GLU A 73 20.72 0.10 22.08
C GLU A 73 20.93 -1.39 22.42
N GLY A 74 22.15 -1.92 22.15
CA GLY A 74 22.60 -3.25 22.50
C GLY A 74 22.43 -4.32 21.41
N GLU A 75 22.67 -5.61 21.75
CA GLU A 75 22.61 -6.75 20.80
C GLU A 75 21.21 -6.92 20.16
N LEU A 76 20.16 -6.59 20.89
CA LEU A 76 18.78 -6.55 20.36
C LEU A 76 18.60 -5.40 19.38
N GLY A 77 19.30 -4.28 19.57
CA GLY A 77 19.30 -3.13 18.65
C GLY A 77 19.83 -3.51 17.26
N ASN A 78 20.97 -4.18 17.20
CA ASN A 78 21.58 -4.60 15.92
C ASN A 78 20.64 -5.52 15.10
N ARG A 79 19.96 -6.46 15.72
CA ARG A 79 18.98 -7.33 15.07
C ARG A 79 17.75 -6.55 14.59
N ARG A 80 17.35 -5.48 15.28
CA ARG A 80 16.24 -4.60 14.89
C ARG A 80 16.60 -3.70 13.73
N ILE A 81 17.82 -3.16 13.73
CA ILE A 81 18.37 -2.39 12.61
C ILE A 81 18.42 -3.26 11.35
N GLU A 82 18.88 -4.50 11.44
CA GLU A 82 18.88 -5.46 10.31
C GLU A 82 17.47 -5.71 9.75
N ARG A 83 16.47 -5.81 10.62
CA ARG A 83 15.06 -5.96 10.21
C ARG A 83 14.51 -4.71 9.56
N THR A 84 14.88 -3.55 10.07
CA THR A 84 14.50 -2.28 9.47
C THR A 84 15.10 -2.14 8.07
N TRP A 85 16.35 -2.58 7.87
CA TRP A 85 16.97 -2.64 6.55
C TRP A 85 16.25 -3.58 5.58
N LYS A 86 15.83 -4.76 6.04
CA LYS A 86 15.01 -5.67 5.23
C LYS A 86 13.65 -5.08 4.86
N ALA A 87 13.09 -4.24 5.74
CA ALA A 87 11.87 -3.50 5.41
C ALA A 87 12.14 -2.43 4.35
N VAL A 88 13.25 -1.69 4.44
CA VAL A 88 13.65 -0.68 3.45
C VAL A 88 13.74 -1.27 2.04
N GLU A 89 14.31 -2.47 1.89
CA GLU A 89 14.45 -3.14 0.58
C GLU A 89 13.12 -3.47 -0.10
N LYS A 90 12.04 -3.51 0.67
CA LYS A 90 10.69 -3.83 0.17
C LYS A 90 9.77 -2.61 0.16
N THR A 91 10.28 -1.42 0.46
CA THR A 91 9.46 -0.22 0.66
C THR A 91 9.36 0.58 -0.63
N ASP A 92 8.14 0.83 -1.08
CA ASP A 92 7.85 1.72 -2.20
C ASP A 92 7.67 3.16 -1.73
N ILE A 93 7.03 3.37 -0.56
CA ILE A 93 6.83 4.67 0.08
C ILE A 93 7.15 4.57 1.57
N ALA A 94 7.89 5.51 2.10
CA ALA A 94 8.21 5.60 3.52
C ALA A 94 7.38 6.69 4.22
N LEU A 95 6.82 6.34 5.38
CA LEU A 95 6.23 7.29 6.33
C LEU A 95 7.21 7.45 7.49
N LEU A 96 7.87 8.60 7.58
CA LEU A 96 8.84 8.90 8.64
C LEU A 96 8.20 9.75 9.73
N LEU A 97 8.05 9.16 10.93
CA LEU A 97 7.49 9.82 12.09
C LEU A 97 8.59 10.59 12.82
N CYS A 98 8.55 11.91 12.72
CA CYS A 98 9.46 12.82 13.41
C CYS A 98 8.91 13.10 14.81
N ALA A 99 9.49 12.46 15.83
CA ALA A 99 9.01 12.58 17.21
C ALA A 99 9.62 13.76 17.96
N GLY A 100 10.85 14.13 17.61
CA GLY A 100 11.55 15.30 18.19
C GLY A 100 11.75 15.26 19.71
N GLY A 101 11.90 14.05 20.30
CA GLY A 101 12.00 13.87 21.75
C GLY A 101 10.78 13.16 22.36
N GLY A 102 10.98 12.46 23.49
CA GLY A 102 10.12 11.36 23.94
C GLY A 102 8.76 11.73 24.53
N SER A 103 8.62 12.72 25.39
CA SER A 103 7.34 13.06 26.04
C SER A 103 6.84 14.44 25.64
N ALA A 104 5.53 14.65 25.70
CA ALA A 104 4.89 15.94 25.41
C ALA A 104 5.35 17.08 26.34
N GLU A 105 6.14 16.76 27.36
CA GLU A 105 6.62 17.66 28.42
C GLU A 105 8.12 18.01 28.30
N GLU A 106 8.87 17.44 27.35
CA GLU A 106 10.29 17.75 27.20
C GLU A 106 10.48 19.17 26.69
N THR A 107 11.09 20.00 27.53
CA THR A 107 11.44 21.41 27.28
C THR A 107 12.75 21.57 26.50
N GLY A 108 13.38 20.48 26.10
CA GLY A 108 14.61 20.47 25.33
C GLY A 108 14.41 20.72 23.83
N GLU A 109 15.50 21.07 23.16
CA GLU A 109 15.51 21.12 21.70
C GLU A 109 15.27 19.73 21.11
N PRO A 110 14.39 19.58 20.10
CA PRO A 110 14.15 18.28 19.50
C PRO A 110 15.40 17.78 18.77
N ASP A 111 15.85 16.58 19.12
CA ASP A 111 16.94 15.88 18.44
C ASP A 111 16.38 15.02 17.30
N PHE A 112 16.79 15.36 16.08
CA PHE A 112 16.40 14.67 14.85
C PHE A 112 17.53 13.86 14.23
N THR A 113 18.61 13.61 14.95
CA THR A 113 19.81 12.93 14.41
C THR A 113 19.45 11.60 13.75
N GLU A 114 18.66 10.79 14.42
CA GLU A 114 18.24 9.47 13.93
C GLU A 114 17.29 9.57 12.72
N GLU A 115 16.33 10.48 12.80
CA GLU A 115 15.38 10.70 11.72
C GLU A 115 16.08 11.22 10.45
N LEU A 116 17.08 12.11 10.60
CA LEU A 116 17.91 12.59 9.49
C LEU A 116 18.72 11.46 8.87
N HIS A 117 19.37 10.65 9.70
CA HIS A 117 20.12 9.48 9.22
C HIS A 117 19.23 8.57 8.36
N TRP A 118 18.05 8.23 8.85
CA TRP A 118 17.10 7.37 8.10
C TRP A 118 16.59 8.05 6.83
N LEU A 119 16.31 9.34 6.86
CA LEU A 119 15.91 10.07 5.65
C LEU A 119 17.00 10.02 4.57
N GLU A 120 18.27 10.17 4.94
CA GLU A 120 19.39 10.04 4.01
C GLU A 120 19.47 8.65 3.39
N GLN A 121 19.29 7.60 4.19
CA GLN A 121 19.26 6.22 3.71
C GLN A 121 18.12 5.97 2.74
N LEU A 122 16.93 6.46 3.06
CA LEU A 122 15.74 6.34 2.19
C LEU A 122 15.95 7.10 0.87
N LYS A 123 16.52 8.32 0.94
CA LYS A 123 16.88 9.13 -0.24
C LYS A 123 17.92 8.42 -1.11
N ALA A 124 18.95 7.82 -0.52
CA ALA A 124 19.98 7.07 -1.24
C ALA A 124 19.43 5.90 -2.04
N LYS A 125 18.28 5.35 -1.60
CA LYS A 125 17.54 4.28 -2.30
C LYS A 125 16.39 4.81 -3.18
N ASN A 126 16.28 6.13 -3.36
CA ASN A 126 15.21 6.78 -4.12
C ASN A 126 13.80 6.46 -3.61
N ILE A 127 13.64 6.17 -2.31
CA ILE A 127 12.33 5.88 -1.71
C ILE A 127 11.63 7.20 -1.37
N PRO A 128 10.46 7.49 -1.98
CA PRO A 128 9.67 8.65 -1.63
C PRO A 128 9.30 8.64 -0.15
N THR A 129 9.58 9.73 0.56
CA THR A 129 9.36 9.82 2.01
C THR A 129 8.37 10.91 2.35
N ILE A 130 7.40 10.60 3.22
CA ILE A 130 6.41 11.52 3.78
C ILE A 130 6.76 11.72 5.25
N LEU A 131 6.96 12.97 5.66
CA LEU A 131 7.26 13.34 7.04
C LEU A 131 5.97 13.52 7.83
N LEU A 132 5.90 12.94 9.03
CA LEU A 132 4.72 12.98 9.89
C LEU A 132 5.07 13.47 11.29
N ILE A 133 4.19 14.26 11.90
CA ILE A 133 4.21 14.57 13.34
C ILE A 133 3.00 13.89 13.96
N ASN A 134 3.21 12.77 14.66
CA ASN A 134 2.11 12.09 15.35
C ASN A 134 1.85 12.66 16.74
N LYS A 135 0.70 12.28 17.33
CA LYS A 135 0.21 12.75 18.63
C LYS A 135 -0.05 14.26 18.64
N ALA A 136 -0.52 14.83 17.54
CA ALA A 136 -0.82 16.25 17.41
C ALA A 136 -1.93 16.70 18.39
N ASP A 137 -2.76 15.77 18.86
CA ASP A 137 -3.82 15.98 19.86
C ASP A 137 -3.30 16.41 21.25
N ILE A 138 -2.13 15.94 21.63
CA ILE A 138 -1.54 16.22 22.95
C ILE A 138 -0.34 17.16 22.89
N ARG A 139 0.19 17.44 21.71
CA ARG A 139 1.36 18.32 21.54
C ARG A 139 0.95 19.77 21.45
N LYS A 140 1.39 20.58 22.41
CA LYS A 140 1.16 22.04 22.43
C LYS A 140 1.99 22.81 21.40
N ASN A 141 3.11 22.24 20.96
CA ASN A 141 4.12 22.88 20.10
C ASN A 141 4.15 22.33 18.66
N THR A 142 3.07 21.71 18.19
CA THR A 142 3.02 21.07 16.86
C THR A 142 3.40 22.03 15.73
N ALA A 143 2.94 23.29 15.79
CA ALA A 143 3.23 24.28 14.75
C ALA A 143 4.73 24.67 14.71
N SER A 144 5.33 24.96 15.87
CA SER A 144 6.76 25.28 15.95
C SER A 144 7.64 24.08 15.57
N LEU A 145 7.26 22.87 15.96
CA LEU A 145 7.92 21.63 15.55
C LEU A 145 7.85 21.43 14.04
N ALA A 146 6.69 21.70 13.41
CA ALA A 146 6.54 21.59 11.96
C ALA A 146 7.46 22.58 11.21
N ILE A 147 7.64 23.80 11.71
CA ILE A 147 8.58 24.77 11.14
C ILE A 147 10.00 24.23 11.22
N ARG A 148 10.43 23.76 12.38
CA ARG A 148 11.79 23.20 12.57
C ARG A 148 12.05 21.98 11.69
N ILE A 149 11.07 21.08 11.60
CA ILE A 149 11.20 19.92 10.70
C ILE A 149 11.33 20.38 9.26
N LYS A 150 10.53 21.36 8.82
CA LYS A 150 10.66 21.91 7.47
C LYS A 150 12.04 22.50 7.21
N GLU A 151 12.59 23.26 8.16
CA GLU A 151 13.93 23.84 8.06
C GLU A 151 15.02 22.76 8.02
N THR A 152 14.88 21.71 8.86
CA THR A 152 15.89 20.64 8.98
C THR A 152 15.85 19.64 7.83
N PHE A 153 14.65 19.21 7.41
CA PHE A 153 14.45 18.14 6.43
C PHE A 153 14.14 18.66 5.01
N GLY A 154 13.85 19.94 4.85
CA GLY A 154 13.50 20.57 3.58
C GLY A 154 12.09 20.24 3.07
N SER A 155 11.25 19.60 3.87
CA SER A 155 9.89 19.21 3.50
C SER A 155 8.91 19.45 4.63
N GLN A 156 7.69 19.85 4.28
CA GLN A 156 6.63 20.11 5.24
C GLN A 156 6.10 18.79 5.83
N PRO A 157 6.12 18.60 7.17
CA PRO A 157 5.52 17.43 7.79
C PRO A 157 3.99 17.56 7.86
N ILE A 158 3.30 16.43 7.88
CA ILE A 158 1.86 16.35 8.10
C ILE A 158 1.61 16.09 9.58
N PRO A 159 0.93 16.99 10.31
CA PRO A 159 0.52 16.73 11.67
C PRO A 159 -0.67 15.76 11.68
N VAL A 160 -0.57 14.72 12.53
CA VAL A 160 -1.56 13.67 12.63
C VAL A 160 -1.80 13.26 14.08
N SER A 161 -2.99 12.77 14.38
CA SER A 161 -3.28 12.04 15.60
C SER A 161 -3.86 10.68 15.29
N ALA A 162 -3.09 9.63 15.59
CA ALA A 162 -3.58 8.28 15.47
C ALA A 162 -4.75 7.99 16.41
N LYS A 163 -4.78 8.65 17.59
CA LYS A 163 -5.84 8.50 18.58
C LYS A 163 -7.15 9.14 18.12
N GLU A 164 -7.09 10.41 17.69
CA GLU A 164 -8.26 11.18 17.26
C GLU A 164 -8.57 10.98 15.77
N LYS A 165 -7.75 10.17 15.07
CA LYS A 165 -7.85 9.89 13.64
C LYS A 165 -7.83 11.14 12.75
N THR A 166 -7.21 12.23 13.23
CA THR A 166 -7.03 13.46 12.45
C THR A 166 -5.81 13.40 11.57
N GLY A 167 -5.85 14.05 10.40
CA GLY A 167 -4.74 14.08 9.43
C GLY A 167 -4.57 12.80 8.61
N VAL A 168 -5.35 11.73 8.85
CA VAL A 168 -5.26 10.45 8.13
C VAL A 168 -5.51 10.64 6.62
N GLU A 169 -6.49 11.48 6.28
CA GLU A 169 -6.81 11.76 4.88
C GLU A 169 -5.68 12.52 4.16
N LEU A 170 -4.97 13.41 4.86
CA LEU A 170 -3.80 14.10 4.32
C LEU A 170 -2.65 13.12 4.02
N ILE A 171 -2.49 12.07 4.86
CA ILE A 171 -1.52 11.00 4.56
C ILE A 171 -1.91 10.28 3.26
N ARG A 172 -3.18 9.93 3.08
CA ARG A 172 -3.66 9.26 1.86
C ARG A 172 -3.40 10.10 0.61
N GLN A 173 -3.70 11.40 0.67
CA GLN A 173 -3.41 12.34 -0.42
C GLN A 173 -1.91 12.41 -0.71
N ALA A 174 -1.07 12.52 0.32
CA ALA A 174 0.38 12.56 0.15
C ALA A 174 0.95 11.24 -0.40
N ILE A 175 0.35 10.09 -0.10
CA ILE A 175 0.70 8.80 -0.71
C ILE A 175 0.35 8.83 -2.20
N LEU A 176 -0.86 9.29 -2.57
CA LEU A 176 -1.28 9.41 -3.97
C LEU A 176 -0.35 10.31 -4.79
N GLU A 177 0.09 11.43 -4.23
CA GLU A 177 1.02 12.37 -4.88
C GLU A 177 2.44 11.79 -5.06
N LYS A 178 2.81 10.81 -4.24
CA LYS A 178 4.14 10.18 -4.24
C LYS A 178 4.13 8.76 -4.80
N LEU A 179 3.03 8.31 -5.38
CA LEU A 179 3.01 7.03 -6.07
C LEU A 179 4.12 7.01 -7.14
N PRO A 180 4.92 5.95 -7.23
CA PRO A 180 5.83 5.77 -8.34
C PRO A 180 5.06 5.86 -9.67
N GLU A 181 5.64 6.56 -10.66
CA GLU A 181 5.00 6.73 -11.98
C GLU A 181 4.63 5.39 -12.62
N ASP A 182 5.37 4.33 -12.29
CA ASP A 182 5.15 2.97 -12.79
C ASP A 182 4.14 2.18 -11.95
N PHE A 183 3.68 2.69 -10.80
CA PHE A 183 2.78 1.94 -9.92
C PHE A 183 1.40 1.72 -10.55
N ASP A 184 0.90 2.71 -11.28
CA ASP A 184 -0.37 2.65 -12.01
C ASP A 184 -0.20 2.04 -13.41
N GLN A 185 1.05 1.83 -13.87
CA GLN A 185 1.41 1.39 -15.20
C GLN A 185 1.72 -0.10 -15.34
N GLN A 186 1.54 -0.91 -14.31
CA GLN A 186 1.49 -2.35 -14.51
C GLN A 186 0.17 -2.73 -15.20
N SER A 187 0.05 -2.22 -16.41
CA SER A 187 -1.05 -2.55 -17.29
C SER A 187 -1.10 -4.08 -17.46
N ILE A 188 -2.20 -4.68 -17.07
CA ILE A 188 -2.44 -6.13 -17.22
C ILE A 188 -2.41 -6.50 -18.70
N THR A 189 -2.97 -5.63 -19.54
CA THR A 189 -3.08 -5.85 -20.99
C THR A 189 -1.97 -5.17 -21.79
N GLY A 190 -1.17 -4.29 -21.19
CA GLY A 190 -0.10 -3.57 -21.88
C GLY A 190 -0.58 -2.92 -23.18
N ASN A 191 0.13 -3.20 -24.28
CA ASN A 191 -0.21 -2.72 -25.61
C ASN A 191 -1.01 -3.75 -26.45
N LEU A 192 -1.54 -4.82 -25.83
CA LEU A 192 -2.26 -5.88 -26.53
C LEU A 192 -3.64 -5.42 -27.02
N VAL A 193 -4.21 -4.38 -26.42
CA VAL A 193 -5.53 -3.84 -26.74
C VAL A 193 -5.52 -2.33 -26.77
N THR A 194 -6.41 -1.75 -27.61
CA THR A 194 -6.61 -0.33 -27.79
C THR A 194 -8.11 0.03 -27.76
N GLU A 195 -8.45 1.32 -27.79
CA GLU A 195 -9.84 1.80 -27.81
C GLU A 195 -10.67 1.09 -28.90
N GLY A 196 -11.84 0.60 -28.53
CA GLY A 196 -12.79 -0.07 -29.44
C GLY A 196 -12.50 -1.54 -29.68
N ASP A 197 -11.39 -2.10 -29.21
CA ASP A 197 -11.12 -3.53 -29.30
C ASP A 197 -12.10 -4.34 -28.45
N LEU A 198 -12.53 -5.50 -28.97
CA LEU A 198 -13.39 -6.43 -28.26
C LEU A 198 -12.52 -7.40 -27.47
N VAL A 199 -12.71 -7.45 -26.16
CA VAL A 199 -12.03 -8.35 -25.24
C VAL A 199 -13.02 -9.29 -24.57
N LEU A 200 -12.71 -10.58 -24.59
CA LEU A 200 -13.50 -11.61 -23.91
C LEU A 200 -12.80 -12.04 -22.62
N LEU A 201 -13.48 -11.89 -21.50
CA LEU A 201 -13.03 -12.35 -20.19
C LEU A 201 -13.69 -13.69 -19.89
N VAL A 202 -12.88 -14.76 -19.77
CA VAL A 202 -13.37 -16.09 -19.39
C VAL A 202 -13.01 -16.33 -17.93
N MET A 203 -14.00 -16.16 -17.05
CA MET A 203 -13.81 -16.16 -15.61
C MET A 203 -14.43 -17.38 -14.97
N PRO A 204 -13.66 -18.26 -14.30
CA PRO A 204 -14.24 -19.34 -13.53
C PRO A 204 -15.04 -18.76 -12.35
N GLN A 205 -16.12 -19.43 -11.98
CA GLN A 205 -16.78 -19.15 -10.71
C GLN A 205 -15.93 -19.72 -9.59
N ASP A 206 -15.19 -18.86 -8.89
CA ASP A 206 -14.42 -19.28 -7.74
C ASP A 206 -15.36 -19.55 -6.56
N ILE A 207 -15.43 -20.81 -6.12
CA ILE A 207 -16.23 -21.26 -4.98
C ILE A 207 -15.80 -20.56 -3.69
N GLN A 208 -14.54 -20.06 -3.62
CA GLN A 208 -14.00 -19.34 -2.49
C GLN A 208 -14.30 -17.83 -2.53
N ALA A 209 -14.77 -17.31 -3.67
CA ALA A 209 -15.16 -15.91 -3.76
C ALA A 209 -16.43 -15.65 -2.95
N PRO A 210 -16.55 -14.53 -2.23
CA PRO A 210 -17.79 -14.14 -1.57
C PRO A 210 -18.92 -14.04 -2.60
N LYS A 211 -20.12 -14.58 -2.27
CA LYS A 211 -21.28 -14.51 -3.15
C LYS A 211 -21.51 -13.08 -3.66
N GLY A 212 -21.64 -12.94 -4.98
CA GLY A 212 -21.93 -11.67 -5.64
C GLY A 212 -20.73 -10.74 -5.82
N ARG A 213 -19.50 -11.22 -5.63
CA ARG A 213 -18.28 -10.42 -5.85
C ARG A 213 -17.33 -11.10 -6.82
N LEU A 214 -16.70 -10.30 -7.66
CA LEU A 214 -15.55 -10.71 -8.46
C LEU A 214 -14.29 -10.65 -7.58
N ILE A 215 -13.30 -11.49 -7.90
CA ILE A 215 -11.97 -11.40 -7.26
C ILE A 215 -11.23 -10.16 -7.76
N LEU A 216 -10.32 -9.64 -6.96
CA LEU A 216 -9.61 -8.38 -7.24
C LEU A 216 -8.93 -8.35 -8.62
N PRO A 217 -8.20 -9.38 -9.09
CA PRO A 217 -7.61 -9.37 -10.43
C PRO A 217 -8.64 -9.22 -11.55
N GLN A 218 -9.83 -9.83 -11.40
CA GLN A 218 -10.92 -9.69 -12.37
C GLN A 218 -11.46 -8.26 -12.41
N VAL A 219 -11.65 -7.65 -11.23
CA VAL A 219 -12.10 -6.25 -11.12
C VAL A 219 -11.07 -5.29 -11.73
N GLN A 220 -9.79 -5.48 -11.44
CA GLN A 220 -8.70 -4.65 -11.99
C GLN A 220 -8.63 -4.76 -13.51
N THR A 221 -8.72 -5.99 -14.06
CA THR A 221 -8.72 -6.21 -15.50
C THR A 221 -9.91 -5.51 -16.18
N ILE A 222 -11.11 -5.66 -15.62
CA ILE A 222 -12.30 -4.99 -16.15
C ILE A 222 -12.10 -3.46 -16.10
N ARG A 223 -11.61 -2.93 -14.99
CA ARG A 223 -11.39 -1.50 -14.82
C ARG A 223 -10.40 -0.96 -15.84
N GLU A 224 -9.25 -1.61 -16.02
CA GLU A 224 -8.25 -1.22 -17.01
C GLU A 224 -8.82 -1.20 -18.44
N LEU A 225 -9.58 -2.25 -18.80
CA LEU A 225 -10.22 -2.33 -20.12
C LEU A 225 -11.26 -1.24 -20.34
N LEU A 226 -12.01 -0.84 -19.30
CA LEU A 226 -12.95 0.27 -19.36
C LEU A 226 -12.22 1.60 -19.52
N ASP A 227 -11.13 1.81 -18.80
CA ASP A 227 -10.31 3.02 -18.90
C ASP A 227 -9.68 3.14 -20.30
N LYS A 228 -9.32 2.00 -20.93
CA LYS A 228 -8.89 1.93 -22.35
C LYS A 228 -10.04 1.99 -23.35
N LYS A 229 -11.29 2.14 -22.92
CA LYS A 229 -12.51 2.18 -23.76
C LYS A 229 -12.66 0.94 -24.65
N CYS A 230 -12.25 -0.22 -24.17
CA CYS A 230 -12.49 -1.49 -24.85
C CYS A 230 -13.94 -1.93 -24.71
N LEU A 231 -14.40 -2.75 -25.67
CA LEU A 231 -15.66 -3.47 -25.56
C LEU A 231 -15.41 -4.77 -24.78
N ILE A 232 -16.14 -4.97 -23.69
CA ILE A 232 -15.89 -6.10 -22.80
C ILE A 232 -17.08 -7.06 -22.84
N MET A 233 -16.81 -8.32 -23.12
CA MET A 233 -17.72 -9.43 -22.91
C MET A 233 -17.14 -10.35 -21.84
N SER A 234 -17.96 -10.91 -20.97
CA SER A 234 -17.50 -11.88 -19.97
C SER A 234 -18.40 -13.11 -19.95
N CYS A 235 -17.79 -14.26 -19.72
CA CYS A 235 -18.51 -15.53 -19.58
C CYS A 235 -17.78 -16.49 -18.64
N THR A 236 -18.46 -17.53 -18.23
CA THR A 236 -17.86 -18.68 -17.54
C THR A 236 -17.26 -19.66 -18.56
N THR A 237 -16.39 -20.55 -18.10
CA THR A 237 -15.70 -21.52 -18.97
C THR A 237 -16.65 -22.42 -19.76
N ASP A 238 -17.76 -22.84 -19.14
CA ASP A 238 -18.81 -23.68 -19.75
C ASP A 238 -19.62 -22.95 -20.84
N LYS A 239 -19.63 -21.62 -20.82
CA LYS A 239 -20.35 -20.78 -21.79
C LYS A 239 -19.46 -20.19 -22.90
N LEU A 240 -18.19 -20.52 -22.93
CA LEU A 240 -17.24 -19.95 -23.88
C LEU A 240 -17.70 -20.12 -25.35
N ARG A 241 -18.08 -21.33 -25.75
CA ARG A 241 -18.49 -21.61 -27.14
C ARG A 241 -19.75 -20.84 -27.55
N GLU A 242 -20.75 -20.82 -26.68
CA GLU A 242 -22.00 -20.08 -26.91
C GLU A 242 -21.70 -18.56 -27.03
N THR A 243 -20.81 -18.05 -26.16
CA THR A 243 -20.43 -16.64 -26.19
C THR A 243 -19.70 -16.30 -27.48
N LEU A 244 -18.74 -17.09 -27.92
CA LEU A 244 -18.02 -16.86 -29.18
C LEU A 244 -18.96 -16.88 -30.40
N GLN A 245 -19.98 -17.76 -30.40
CA GLN A 245 -20.98 -17.79 -31.48
C GLN A 245 -21.93 -16.59 -31.46
N ALA A 246 -22.16 -15.99 -30.30
CA ALA A 246 -23.02 -14.82 -30.16
C ALA A 246 -22.33 -13.50 -30.55
N LEU A 247 -20.99 -13.51 -30.73
CA LEU A 247 -20.25 -12.33 -31.11
C LEU A 247 -20.34 -12.08 -32.60
N SER A 248 -20.57 -10.82 -32.98
CA SER A 248 -20.59 -10.39 -34.39
C SER A 248 -19.20 -10.33 -35.05
N ARG A 249 -18.14 -10.32 -34.24
CA ARG A 249 -16.74 -10.38 -34.67
C ARG A 249 -15.91 -11.10 -33.62
N PRO A 250 -14.78 -11.71 -34.01
CA PRO A 250 -13.89 -12.39 -33.04
C PRO A 250 -13.31 -11.37 -32.04
N PRO A 251 -13.08 -11.75 -30.79
CA PRO A 251 -12.41 -10.91 -29.84
C PRO A 251 -10.94 -10.72 -30.22
N LYS A 252 -10.41 -9.53 -30.00
CA LYS A 252 -9.00 -9.21 -30.18
C LYS A 252 -8.11 -9.96 -29.18
N LEU A 253 -8.62 -10.09 -27.97
CA LEU A 253 -7.92 -10.74 -26.86
C LEU A 253 -8.93 -11.54 -26.02
N ILE A 254 -8.50 -12.73 -25.59
CA ILE A 254 -9.21 -13.52 -24.58
C ILE A 254 -8.33 -13.56 -23.33
N ILE A 255 -8.88 -13.15 -22.18
CA ILE A 255 -8.19 -13.17 -20.89
C ILE A 255 -8.88 -14.19 -20.00
N THR A 256 -8.11 -15.01 -19.34
CA THR A 256 -8.62 -16.04 -18.43
C THR A 256 -7.68 -16.26 -17.24
N ASP A 257 -8.19 -16.87 -16.17
CA ASP A 257 -7.37 -17.29 -15.04
C ASP A 257 -6.46 -18.47 -15.41
N SER A 258 -5.26 -18.51 -14.84
CA SER A 258 -4.29 -19.58 -15.05
C SER A 258 -4.85 -20.97 -14.74
N GLN A 259 -5.77 -21.07 -13.79
CA GLN A 259 -6.41 -22.33 -13.38
C GLN A 259 -7.24 -22.98 -14.50
N VAL A 260 -7.81 -22.18 -15.38
CA VAL A 260 -8.67 -22.66 -16.48
C VAL A 260 -8.09 -22.42 -17.86
N PHE A 261 -6.81 -21.97 -17.92
CA PHE A 261 -6.12 -21.65 -19.17
C PHE A 261 -6.17 -22.81 -20.18
N LYS A 262 -5.90 -24.03 -19.73
CA LYS A 262 -5.91 -25.22 -20.61
C LYS A 262 -7.29 -25.46 -21.24
N THR A 263 -8.35 -25.34 -20.45
CA THR A 263 -9.75 -25.50 -20.92
C THR A 263 -10.16 -24.44 -21.93
N VAL A 264 -9.63 -23.24 -21.81
CA VAL A 264 -9.94 -22.12 -22.72
C VAL A 264 -9.11 -22.19 -24.00
N TYR A 265 -7.89 -22.74 -23.93
CA TYR A 265 -6.97 -22.86 -25.07
C TYR A 265 -7.34 -24.02 -26.01
N GLU A 266 -7.82 -25.16 -25.48
CA GLU A 266 -8.30 -26.33 -26.24
C GLU A 266 -9.69 -26.08 -26.88
#